data_e972aeb1154901ab48b11d8a189b03e8
#
_entry.id   e972aeb1154901ab48b11d8a189b03e8
#
_cell.length_a   1.000
_cell.length_b   1.000
_cell.length_c   1.000
_cell.angle_alpha   90.00
_cell.angle_beta   90.00
_cell.angle_gamma   90.00
#
_symmetry.space_group_name_H-M   'P 1'
#
loop_
_entity.id
_entity.type
_entity.pdbx_description
1 polymer ?
#
loop_
_entity_poly.entity_id
_entity_poly.type
_entity_poly.pdbx_seq_one_letter_code
_entity_poly.pdbx_strand_id
1 'polypeptide(L)' 'MIYLIIRKYQFKDNEPNYRIEKWAKTTKEANQFLSALSLLENDEYVMHFIVPAQENPALILTEEVA' A
#
# COMPACT_ATOMS: atom_id res chain seq x y z
N MET A 1 -3.51 -15.36 -4.61
CA MET A 1 -3.10 -13.97 -4.88
C MET A 1 -3.44 -13.09 -3.69
N ILE A 2 -2.58 -12.16 -3.38
CA ILE A 2 -2.84 -11.16 -2.34
C ILE A 2 -2.83 -9.78 -2.98
N TYR A 3 -3.30 -8.80 -2.21
CA TYR A 3 -3.38 -7.42 -2.66
C TYR A 3 -2.61 -6.55 -1.69
N LEU A 4 -1.62 -5.82 -2.22
CA LEU A 4 -0.79 -4.94 -1.42
C LEU A 4 -1.35 -3.53 -1.50
N ILE A 5 -1.44 -2.87 -0.37
CA ILE A 5 -1.82 -1.46 -0.32
C ILE A 5 -0.54 -0.66 -0.19
N ILE A 6 -0.23 0.09 -1.24
CA ILE A 6 1.03 0.82 -1.35
C ILE A 6 0.77 2.29 -1.05
N ARG A 7 1.66 2.87 -0.24
CA ARG A 7 1.68 4.29 0.01
C ARG A 7 2.80 4.91 -0.80
N LYS A 8 2.44 5.86 -1.65
CA LYS A 8 3.41 6.62 -2.43
C LYS A 8 3.48 8.04 -1.88
N TYR A 9 4.66 8.47 -1.50
CA TYR A 9 4.90 9.86 -1.12
C TYR A 9 5.84 10.48 -2.14
N GLN A 10 5.43 11.60 -2.71
CA GLN A 10 6.27 12.33 -3.66
C GLN A 10 6.06 13.82 -3.44
N PHE A 11 7.10 14.49 -2.97
CA PHE A 11 7.06 15.93 -2.76
C PHE A 11 7.56 16.63 -4.02
N LYS A 12 6.65 17.30 -4.71
CA LYS A 12 6.93 18.03 -5.95
C LYS A 12 7.63 17.14 -6.98
N ASP A 13 8.80 17.54 -7.46
CA ASP A 13 9.55 16.83 -8.49
C ASP A 13 10.59 15.86 -7.92
N ASN A 14 10.58 15.65 -6.61
CA ASN A 14 11.48 14.71 -5.98
C ASN A 14 11.13 13.27 -6.35
N GLU A 15 12.06 12.36 -6.11
CA GLU A 15 11.81 10.95 -6.35
C GLU A 15 10.73 10.43 -5.40
N PRO A 16 9.81 9.61 -5.91
CA PRO A 16 8.75 9.05 -5.05
C PRO A 16 9.32 8.01 -4.09
N ASN A 17 8.73 7.96 -2.91
CA ASN A 17 8.98 6.91 -1.93
C ASN A 17 7.77 6.01 -1.87
N TYR A 18 8.00 4.69 -1.92
CA TYR A 18 6.94 3.69 -1.87
C TYR A 18 7.09 2.86 -0.61
N ARG A 19 5.97 2.53 0.00
CA ARG A 19 5.95 1.69 1.18
C ARG A 19 4.72 0.81 1.16
N ILE A 20 4.87 -0.45 1.55
CA ILE A 20 3.73 -1.34 1.74
C ILE A 20 3.12 -1.05 3.10
N GLU A 21 1.91 -0.53 3.10
CA GLU A 21 1.19 -0.21 4.33
C GLU A 21 0.48 -1.41 4.91
N LYS A 22 -0.20 -2.16 4.05
CA LYS A 22 -1.00 -3.32 4.44
C LYS A 22 -1.09 -4.29 3.29
N TRP A 23 -1.60 -5.47 3.58
CA TRP A 23 -1.94 -6.44 2.55
C TRP A 23 -3.26 -7.11 2.91
N ALA A 24 -3.95 -7.62 1.90
CA ALA A 24 -5.24 -8.25 2.06
C ALA A 24 -5.35 -9.46 1.16
N LYS A 25 -6.20 -10.41 1.53
CA LYS A 25 -6.41 -11.62 0.74
C LYS A 25 -7.50 -11.47 -0.30
N THR A 26 -8.35 -10.47 -0.17
CA THR A 26 -9.46 -10.24 -1.09
C THR A 26 -9.48 -8.79 -1.55
N THR A 27 -10.08 -8.55 -2.72
CA THR A 27 -10.25 -7.19 -3.23
C THR A 27 -11.15 -6.35 -2.34
N LYS A 28 -12.16 -6.97 -1.75
CA LYS A 28 -13.09 -6.28 -0.85
C LYS A 28 -12.34 -5.71 0.36
N GLU A 29 -11.53 -6.55 0.99
CA GLU A 29 -10.74 -6.13 2.15
C GLU A 29 -9.72 -5.08 1.76
N ALA A 30 -9.05 -5.25 0.61
CA ALA A 30 -8.08 -4.28 0.11
C ALA A 30 -8.73 -2.92 -0.11
N ASN A 31 -9.93 -2.88 -0.70
CA ASN A 31 -10.65 -1.63 -0.91
C ASN A 31 -11.07 -0.98 0.41
N GLN A 32 -11.41 -1.77 1.42
CA GLN A 32 -11.72 -1.25 2.75
C GLN A 32 -10.50 -0.58 3.37
N PHE A 33 -9.34 -1.21 3.27
CA PHE A 33 -8.09 -0.62 3.77
C PHE A 33 -7.75 0.66 3.00
N LEU A 34 -7.91 0.62 1.68
CA LEU A 34 -7.61 1.78 0.84
C LEU A 34 -8.47 2.98 1.24
N SER A 35 -9.76 2.76 1.43
CA SER A 35 -10.68 3.82 1.85
C SER A 35 -10.31 4.38 3.22
N ALA A 36 -10.00 3.51 4.17
CA ALA A 36 -9.64 3.94 5.51
C ALA A 36 -8.35 4.78 5.51
N LEU A 37 -7.34 4.32 4.78
CA LEU A 37 -6.07 5.04 4.70
C LEU A 37 -6.23 6.38 3.99
N SER A 38 -7.05 6.44 2.96
CA SER A 38 -7.31 7.68 2.23
C SER A 38 -8.02 8.72 3.11
N LEU A 39 -8.85 8.27 4.04
CA LEU A 39 -9.52 9.17 4.99
C LEU A 39 -8.56 9.67 6.06
N LEU A 40 -7.65 8.81 6.51
CA LEU A 40 -6.69 9.15 7.56
C LEU A 40 -5.56 10.04 7.07
N GLU A 41 -5.14 9.84 5.82
CA GLU A 41 -4.01 10.56 5.27
C GLU A 41 -4.52 11.57 4.23
N ASN A 42 -4.58 12.83 4.63
CA ASN A 42 -5.11 13.89 3.79
C ASN A 42 -4.00 14.83 3.32
N ASP A 43 -2.96 14.25 2.74
CA ASP A 43 -1.80 14.98 2.24
C ASP A 43 -1.79 14.89 0.71
N GLU A 44 -1.71 16.03 0.03
CA GLU A 44 -1.73 16.09 -1.43
C GLU A 44 -0.53 15.37 -2.07
N TYR A 45 0.53 15.16 -1.30
CA TYR A 45 1.73 14.48 -1.79
C TYR A 45 1.69 12.97 -1.56
N VAL A 46 0.64 12.48 -0.95
CA VAL A 46 0.48 11.05 -0.61
C VAL A 46 -0.63 10.44 -1.44
N MET A 47 -0.36 9.28 -2.00
CA MET A 47 -1.34 8.50 -2.74
C MET A 47 -1.28 7.06 -2.26
N HIS A 48 -2.44 6.43 -2.15
CA HIS A 48 -2.55 5.01 -1.85
C HIS A 48 -3.14 4.28 -3.04
N PHE A 49 -2.62 3.10 -3.33
CA PHE A 49 -3.15 2.29 -4.42
C PHE A 49 -2.94 0.81 -4.14
N ILE A 50 -3.65 -0.04 -4.88
CA ILE A 50 -3.63 -1.48 -4.70
C ILE A 50 -2.82 -2.11 -5.81
N VAL A 51 -1.93 -3.04 -5.44
CA VAL A 51 -1.14 -3.81 -6.38
C VAL A 51 -1.39 -5.29 -6.11
N PRO A 52 -1.90 -6.05 -7.10
CA PRO A 52 -2.00 -7.50 -6.92
C PRO A 52 -0.63 -8.14 -6.98
N ALA A 53 -0.42 -9.15 -6.15
CA ALA A 53 0.86 -9.85 -6.10
C ALA A 53 0.63 -11.32 -5.81
N GLN A 54 1.59 -12.15 -6.22
CA GLN A 54 1.55 -13.56 -5.87
C GLN A 54 1.83 -13.71 -4.39
N GLU A 55 1.11 -14.63 -3.75
CA GLU A 55 1.30 -14.90 -2.35
C GLU A 55 2.67 -15.55 -2.14
N ASN A 56 3.51 -14.86 -1.39
CA ASN A 56 4.84 -15.33 -1.05
C ASN A 56 5.13 -14.96 0.40
N PRO A 57 5.05 -15.93 1.32
CA PRO A 57 5.23 -15.64 2.74
C PRO A 57 6.57 -15.00 3.07
N ALA A 58 7.64 -15.40 2.39
CA ALA A 58 8.96 -14.83 2.65
C ALA A 58 9.00 -13.35 2.25
N LEU A 59 8.39 -13.02 1.11
CA LEU A 59 8.33 -11.63 0.66
C LEU A 59 7.49 -10.77 1.60
N ILE A 60 6.34 -11.30 2.04
CA ILE A 60 5.45 -10.59 2.95
C ILE A 60 6.17 -10.30 4.27
N LEU A 61 6.85 -11.30 4.83
CA LEU A 61 7.58 -11.14 6.06
C LEU A 61 8.71 -10.10 5.93
N THR A 62 9.39 -10.10 4.80
CA THR A 62 10.45 -9.14 4.54
C THR A 62 9.92 -7.72 4.54
N GLU A 63 8.80 -7.49 3.87
CA GLU A 63 8.20 -6.17 3.78
C GLU A 63 7.64 -5.71 5.13
N GLU A 64 7.11 -6.61 5.92
CA GLU A 64 6.60 -6.26 7.24
C GLU A 64 7.71 -5.86 8.20
N VAL A 65 8.88 -6.45 8.04
CA VAL A 65 10.03 -6.14 8.89
C VAL A 65 10.71 -4.86 8.42
N ALA A 66 10.70 -4.62 7.14
CA ALA A 66 11.31 -3.43 6.57
C ALA A 66 10.50 -2.19 6.90
#